data_de8c8c81985f53fe5f5f1eb680165df0
#
_entry.id   de8c8c81985f53fe5f5f1eb680165df0
#
_cell.length_a   1.000
_cell.length_b   1.000
_cell.length_c   1.000
_cell.angle_alpha   90.00
_cell.angle_beta   90.00
_cell.angle_gamma   90.00
#
_symmetry.space_group_name_H-M   'P 1'
#
loop_
_entity.id
_entity.type
_entity.pdbx_description
1 polymer ?
#
loop_
_entity_poly.entity_id
_entity_poly.type
_entity_poly.pdbx_seq_one_letter_code
_entity_poly.pdbx_strand_id
1 'polypeptide(L)'
;RVDDPAEFAKALASAQREAGAAFSDERVLVEKYVSRPRHIEIQVFADAHGNAVYLHERDCSLQRRHQKVIEEAPAPDMPDNMRRAMGEAAVAAAKAIGYRGAGTIEFIADASQGLRADAFWFMEMNTRLQVEHPVTEAITGTDLVEWQLLVAAGEALPLSQDDIPLMGHAVEVRLYAEDPSKSFFPSTGKLVRLRAGDDENIRADMGVEEGDEVSMFYDPM
;
A
#
# COMPACT_ATOMS: atom_id res chain seq x y z
N ARG A 1 -11.52 -20.47 -2.66
CA ARG A 1 -12.50 -19.97 -1.69
C ARG A 1 -13.51 -21.05 -1.37
N VAL A 2 -13.85 -21.20 -0.11
CA VAL A 2 -14.83 -22.19 0.38
C VAL A 2 -15.88 -21.41 1.20
N ASP A 3 -17.12 -21.43 0.71
CA ASP A 3 -18.24 -20.77 1.39
C ASP A 3 -19.09 -21.78 2.18
N ASP A 4 -19.09 -23.05 1.78
CA ASP A 4 -19.78 -24.13 2.48
C ASP A 4 -18.76 -25.10 3.10
N PRO A 5 -18.77 -25.31 4.42
CA PRO A 5 -17.88 -26.26 5.09
C PRO A 5 -17.91 -27.68 4.49
N ALA A 6 -19.03 -28.12 3.92
CA ALA A 6 -19.16 -29.43 3.27
C ALA A 6 -18.25 -29.58 2.02
N GLU A 7 -17.89 -28.48 1.38
CA GLU A 7 -17.02 -28.46 0.21
C GLU A 7 -15.52 -28.36 0.57
N PHE A 8 -15.19 -28.15 1.85
CA PHE A 8 -13.81 -27.89 2.27
C PHE A 8 -12.82 -28.97 1.85
N ALA A 9 -13.14 -30.24 2.08
CA ALA A 9 -12.24 -31.34 1.76
C ALA A 9 -11.93 -31.43 0.25
N LYS A 10 -12.94 -31.17 -0.60
CA LYS A 10 -12.79 -31.15 -2.05
C LYS A 10 -11.92 -29.98 -2.52
N ALA A 11 -12.17 -28.80 -1.97
CA ALA A 11 -11.41 -27.60 -2.29
C ALA A 11 -9.94 -27.71 -1.83
N LEU A 12 -9.70 -28.23 -0.62
CA LEU A 12 -8.36 -28.51 -0.09
C LEU A 12 -7.57 -29.45 -1.02
N ALA A 13 -8.16 -30.58 -1.40
CA ALA A 13 -7.53 -31.52 -2.30
C ALA A 13 -7.24 -30.90 -3.69
N SER A 14 -8.05 -29.96 -4.14
CA SER A 14 -7.80 -29.22 -5.39
C SER A 14 -6.61 -28.29 -5.25
N ALA A 15 -6.56 -27.50 -4.17
CA ALA A 15 -5.46 -26.59 -3.90
C ALA A 15 -4.11 -27.32 -3.72
N GLN A 16 -4.12 -28.45 -3.03
CA GLN A 16 -2.93 -29.28 -2.85
C GLN A 16 -2.39 -29.82 -4.19
N ARG A 17 -3.25 -30.31 -5.07
CA ARG A 17 -2.83 -30.77 -6.41
C ARG A 17 -2.25 -29.64 -7.25
N GLU A 18 -2.86 -28.45 -7.19
CA GLU A 18 -2.39 -27.26 -7.89
C GLU A 18 -1.03 -26.79 -7.36
N ALA A 19 -0.87 -26.74 -6.04
CA ALA A 19 0.38 -26.40 -5.39
C ALA A 19 1.48 -27.40 -5.71
N GLY A 20 1.19 -28.71 -5.65
CA GLY A 20 2.12 -29.77 -6.03
C GLY A 20 2.58 -29.67 -7.48
N ALA A 21 1.67 -29.35 -8.40
CA ALA A 21 2.00 -29.18 -9.81
C ALA A 21 2.82 -27.90 -10.09
N ALA A 22 2.51 -26.79 -9.41
CA ALA A 22 3.16 -25.50 -9.66
C ALA A 22 4.48 -25.32 -8.89
N PHE A 23 4.54 -25.81 -7.64
CA PHE A 23 5.65 -25.55 -6.72
C PHE A 23 6.36 -26.81 -6.23
N SER A 24 5.93 -28.01 -6.65
CA SER A 24 6.43 -29.30 -6.14
C SER A 24 6.27 -29.44 -4.61
N ASP A 25 5.30 -28.77 -4.02
CA ASP A 25 4.98 -28.79 -2.60
C ASP A 25 3.45 -28.70 -2.42
N GLU A 26 2.86 -29.69 -1.74
CA GLU A 26 1.41 -29.77 -1.53
C GLU A 26 0.94 -29.05 -0.26
N ARG A 27 1.86 -28.42 0.48
CA ARG A 27 1.49 -27.65 1.68
C ARG A 27 0.72 -26.42 1.31
N VAL A 28 -0.41 -26.21 1.97
CA VAL A 28 -1.29 -25.07 1.77
C VAL A 28 -1.60 -24.42 3.11
N LEU A 29 -1.90 -23.10 3.09
CA LEU A 29 -2.40 -22.35 4.21
C LEU A 29 -3.93 -22.24 4.12
N VAL A 30 -4.58 -22.12 5.28
CA VAL A 30 -6.00 -21.79 5.35
C VAL A 30 -6.11 -20.42 5.96
N GLU A 31 -6.64 -19.49 5.18
CA GLU A 31 -6.80 -18.11 5.59
C GLU A 31 -8.28 -17.73 5.71
N LYS A 32 -8.58 -16.79 6.62
CA LYS A 32 -9.92 -16.22 6.72
C LYS A 32 -10.21 -15.38 5.49
N TYR A 33 -11.31 -15.69 4.82
CA TYR A 33 -11.81 -14.88 3.72
C TYR A 33 -12.66 -13.72 4.25
N VAL A 34 -12.27 -12.49 3.94
CA VAL A 34 -13.02 -11.28 4.26
C VAL A 34 -13.90 -10.90 3.08
N SER A 35 -15.22 -10.90 3.28
CA SER A 35 -16.19 -10.76 2.19
C SER A 35 -16.35 -9.31 1.69
N ARG A 36 -16.09 -8.33 2.56
CA ARG A 36 -16.11 -6.88 2.23
C ARG A 36 -14.81 -6.24 2.70
N PRO A 37 -13.70 -6.56 2.02
CA PRO A 37 -12.38 -6.10 2.44
C PRO A 37 -12.17 -4.62 2.12
N ARG A 38 -11.42 -3.94 3.00
CA ARG A 38 -10.68 -2.73 2.71
C ARG A 38 -9.20 -3.04 2.85
N HIS A 39 -8.41 -2.58 1.88
CA HIS A 39 -6.96 -2.64 1.94
C HIS A 39 -6.46 -1.33 2.56
N ILE A 40 -6.10 -1.40 3.82
CA ILE A 40 -5.58 -0.27 4.59
C ILE A 40 -4.12 -0.52 4.90
N GLU A 41 -3.30 0.47 4.69
CA GLU A 41 -1.87 0.37 4.96
C GLU A 41 -1.39 1.53 5.83
N ILE A 42 -0.40 1.25 6.69
CA ILE A 42 0.18 2.22 7.61
C ILE A 42 1.59 2.53 7.18
N GLN A 43 1.87 3.81 6.88
CA GLN A 43 3.23 4.26 6.68
C GLN A 43 3.97 4.27 8.01
N VAL A 44 5.05 3.52 8.11
CA VAL A 44 5.97 3.57 9.26
C VAL A 44 7.29 4.18 8.86
N PHE A 45 7.95 4.79 9.84
CA PHE A 45 9.32 5.24 9.71
C PHE A 45 10.08 4.96 11.01
N ALA A 46 11.31 4.45 10.90
CA ALA A 46 12.12 4.12 12.06
C ALA A 46 13.59 4.54 11.85
N ASP A 47 14.27 4.90 12.93
CA ASP A 47 15.68 5.30 12.93
C ASP A 47 16.62 4.27 13.57
N ALA A 48 17.89 4.60 13.64
CA ALA A 48 18.91 3.76 14.27
C ALA A 48 18.94 3.89 15.81
N HIS A 49 18.18 4.83 16.37
CA HIS A 49 18.15 5.15 17.81
C HIS A 49 17.03 4.41 18.55
N GLY A 50 16.24 3.60 17.84
CA GLY A 50 15.10 2.84 18.41
C GLY A 50 13.78 3.60 18.37
N ASN A 51 13.74 4.78 17.75
CA ASN A 51 12.49 5.48 17.52
C ASN A 51 11.78 4.90 16.29
N ALA A 52 10.47 4.80 16.38
CA ALA A 52 9.62 4.45 15.25
C ALA A 52 8.27 5.15 15.41
N VAL A 53 7.76 5.68 14.31
CA VAL A 53 6.49 6.40 14.22
C VAL A 53 5.65 5.85 13.08
N TYR A 54 4.34 6.11 13.12
CA TYR A 54 3.46 5.93 11.98
C TYR A 54 2.94 7.27 11.47
N LEU A 55 2.83 7.40 10.15
CA LEU A 55 2.39 8.62 9.47
C LEU A 55 0.98 8.42 8.89
N HIS A 56 0.08 7.96 9.73
CA HIS A 56 -1.31 7.65 9.41
C HIS A 56 -1.47 6.54 8.35
N GLU A 57 -2.70 6.37 7.89
CA GLU A 57 -3.08 5.32 6.95
C GLU A 57 -3.36 5.87 5.55
N ARG A 58 -3.24 4.95 4.59
CA ARG A 58 -3.78 5.06 3.24
C ARG A 58 -4.80 3.98 2.99
N ASP A 59 -5.81 4.28 2.19
CA ASP A 59 -6.70 3.28 1.62
C ASP A 59 -6.28 2.97 0.19
N CYS A 60 -5.98 1.71 -0.06
CA CYS A 60 -5.57 1.19 -1.37
C CYS A 60 -6.56 0.16 -1.90
N SER A 61 -7.84 0.26 -1.54
CA SER A 61 -8.86 -0.73 -1.91
C SER A 61 -9.26 -0.69 -3.38
N LEU A 62 -9.05 0.45 -4.06
CA LEU A 62 -9.36 0.58 -5.48
C LEU A 62 -8.25 -0.02 -6.33
N GLN A 63 -8.44 -1.27 -6.70
CA GLN A 63 -7.45 -2.10 -7.38
C GLN A 63 -8.04 -2.75 -8.63
N ARG A 64 -7.16 -3.06 -9.58
CA ARG A 64 -7.49 -3.88 -10.73
C ARG A 64 -6.56 -5.11 -10.74
N ARG A 65 -7.13 -6.32 -10.60
CA ARG A 65 -6.37 -7.58 -10.57
C ARG A 65 -5.24 -7.57 -9.52
N HIS A 66 -5.55 -7.07 -8.31
CA HIS A 66 -4.61 -6.89 -7.18
C HIS A 66 -3.53 -5.82 -7.38
N GLN A 67 -3.63 -5.01 -8.42
CA GLN A 67 -2.76 -3.86 -8.66
C GLN A 67 -3.46 -2.60 -8.17
N LYS A 68 -2.80 -1.83 -7.32
CA LYS A 68 -3.28 -0.54 -6.81
C LYS A 68 -3.43 0.43 -7.98
N VAL A 69 -4.53 1.17 -8.03
CA VAL A 69 -4.86 2.14 -9.09
C VAL A 69 -5.16 3.51 -8.52
N ILE A 70 -5.88 3.55 -7.40
CA ILE A 70 -6.21 4.78 -6.68
C ILE A 70 -5.91 4.54 -5.21
N GLU A 71 -5.17 5.45 -4.63
CA GLU A 71 -4.82 5.50 -3.22
C GLU A 71 -5.28 6.83 -2.62
N GLU A 72 -5.79 6.80 -1.40
CA GLU A 72 -6.22 8.00 -0.70
C GLU A 72 -5.81 8.02 0.76
N ALA A 73 -5.55 9.20 1.28
CA ALA A 73 -5.20 9.43 2.67
C ALA A 73 -5.90 10.70 3.20
N PRO A 74 -6.44 10.66 4.44
CA PRO A 74 -6.66 9.47 5.24
C PRO A 74 -7.74 8.55 4.64
N ALA A 75 -7.82 7.30 5.11
CA ALA A 75 -8.85 6.36 4.66
C ALA A 75 -10.26 6.89 5.00
N PRO A 76 -11.23 6.86 4.05
CA PRO A 76 -12.59 7.28 4.31
C PRO A 76 -13.24 6.50 5.45
N ASP A 77 -14.02 7.20 6.26
CA ASP A 77 -14.75 6.64 7.41
C ASP A 77 -13.89 5.87 8.42
N MET A 78 -12.59 6.18 8.49
CA MET A 78 -11.67 5.57 9.43
C MET A 78 -11.90 6.11 10.86
N PRO A 79 -12.36 5.27 11.82
CA PRO A 79 -12.51 5.69 13.20
C PRO A 79 -11.14 5.94 13.86
N ASP A 80 -11.03 6.97 14.69
CA ASP A 80 -9.77 7.33 15.35
C ASP A 80 -9.18 6.21 16.22
N ASN A 81 -10.03 5.42 16.87
CA ASN A 81 -9.59 4.28 17.66
C ASN A 81 -9.01 3.16 16.78
N MET A 82 -9.52 2.95 15.58
CA MET A 82 -8.98 1.98 14.62
C MET A 82 -7.66 2.49 14.04
N ARG A 83 -7.61 3.76 13.60
CA ARG A 83 -6.36 4.40 13.11
C ARG A 83 -5.24 4.22 14.12
N ARG A 84 -5.51 4.52 15.39
CA ARG A 84 -4.54 4.36 16.46
C ARG A 84 -4.12 2.91 16.65
N ALA A 85 -5.07 1.98 16.72
CA ALA A 85 -4.77 0.56 16.92
C ALA A 85 -3.92 -0.02 15.79
N MET A 86 -4.22 0.35 14.53
CA MET A 86 -3.42 -0.06 13.37
C MET A 86 -2.03 0.57 13.39
N GLY A 87 -1.93 1.87 13.70
CA GLY A 87 -0.66 2.59 13.82
C GLY A 87 0.25 2.00 14.89
N GLU A 88 -0.29 1.75 16.08
CA GLU A 88 0.45 1.11 17.18
C GLU A 88 0.91 -0.31 16.83
N ALA A 89 0.06 -1.09 16.17
CA ALA A 89 0.41 -2.44 15.69
C ALA A 89 1.54 -2.38 14.65
N ALA A 90 1.48 -1.42 13.73
CA ALA A 90 2.50 -1.22 12.70
C ALA A 90 3.86 -0.81 13.31
N VAL A 91 3.87 0.12 14.27
CA VAL A 91 5.08 0.53 15.00
C VAL A 91 5.64 -0.63 15.81
N ALA A 92 4.79 -1.40 16.47
CA ALA A 92 5.22 -2.58 17.23
C ALA A 92 5.88 -3.63 16.32
N ALA A 93 5.32 -3.89 15.15
CA ALA A 93 5.89 -4.80 14.16
C ALA A 93 7.25 -4.32 13.66
N ALA A 94 7.38 -3.03 13.30
CA ALA A 94 8.63 -2.44 12.86
C ALA A 94 9.73 -2.51 13.94
N LYS A 95 9.39 -2.21 15.19
CA LYS A 95 10.31 -2.30 16.34
C LYS A 95 10.75 -3.74 16.62
N ALA A 96 9.83 -4.71 16.51
CA ALA A 96 10.13 -6.12 16.79
C ALA A 96 11.20 -6.72 15.88
N ILE A 97 11.33 -6.20 14.66
CA ILE A 97 12.35 -6.65 13.68
C ILE A 97 13.54 -5.70 13.60
N GLY A 98 13.59 -4.65 14.41
CA GLY A 98 14.66 -3.64 14.37
C GLY A 98 14.70 -2.89 13.03
N TYR A 99 13.52 -2.59 12.46
CA TYR A 99 13.41 -1.93 11.16
C TYR A 99 14.00 -0.52 11.18
N ARG A 100 14.54 -0.07 10.03
CA ARG A 100 15.06 1.28 9.83
C ARG A 100 14.68 1.82 8.46
N GLY A 101 14.34 3.10 8.38
CA GLY A 101 13.90 3.78 7.17
C GLY A 101 12.39 3.73 6.97
N ALA A 102 11.96 4.09 5.76
CA ALA A 102 10.57 4.06 5.34
C ALA A 102 10.09 2.64 5.11
N GLY A 103 8.93 2.30 5.63
CA GLY A 103 8.27 1.02 5.39
C GLY A 103 6.76 1.15 5.50
N THR A 104 6.04 0.16 5.03
CA THR A 104 4.58 0.13 5.07
C THR A 104 4.10 -1.21 5.60
N ILE A 105 3.18 -1.18 6.54
CA ILE A 105 2.49 -2.38 7.03
C ILE A 105 1.10 -2.41 6.40
N GLU A 106 0.83 -3.45 5.65
CA GLU A 106 -0.45 -3.66 4.98
C GLU A 106 -1.39 -4.53 5.81
N PHE A 107 -2.65 -4.12 5.86
CA PHE A 107 -3.72 -4.80 6.57
C PHE A 107 -4.93 -5.00 5.68
N ILE A 108 -5.63 -6.11 5.89
CA ILE A 108 -7.00 -6.29 5.39
C ILE A 108 -7.98 -5.98 6.53
N ALA A 109 -8.92 -5.08 6.28
CA ALA A 109 -9.97 -4.72 7.22
C ALA A 109 -11.35 -5.20 6.73
N ASP A 110 -12.18 -5.69 7.65
CA ASP A 110 -13.56 -6.07 7.33
C ASP A 110 -14.50 -4.87 7.48
N ALA A 111 -15.01 -4.38 6.36
CA ALA A 111 -15.96 -3.28 6.30
C ALA A 111 -17.43 -3.73 6.22
N SER A 112 -17.75 -4.99 6.48
CA SER A 112 -19.12 -5.52 6.41
C SER A 112 -20.09 -4.86 7.39
N GLN A 113 -19.58 -4.34 8.50
CA GLN A 113 -20.30 -3.60 9.54
C GLN A 113 -19.68 -2.22 9.83
N GLY A 114 -19.02 -1.62 8.83
CA GLY A 114 -18.16 -0.46 9.00
C GLY A 114 -16.77 -0.84 9.52
N LEU A 115 -15.85 0.11 9.47
CA LEU A 115 -14.47 -0.08 9.97
C LEU A 115 -14.45 -0.12 11.50
N ARG A 116 -13.72 -1.08 12.08
CA ARG A 116 -13.66 -1.30 13.53
C ARG A 116 -12.28 -1.75 13.96
N ALA A 117 -11.85 -1.30 15.14
CA ALA A 117 -10.54 -1.60 15.71
C ALA A 117 -10.28 -3.09 16.04
N ASP A 118 -11.32 -3.92 16.05
CA ASP A 118 -11.25 -5.36 16.31
C ASP A 118 -11.38 -6.22 15.03
N ALA A 119 -11.41 -5.59 13.84
CA ALA A 119 -11.70 -6.27 12.59
C ALA A 119 -10.70 -5.93 11.48
N PHE A 120 -9.42 -6.02 11.79
CA PHE A 120 -8.34 -5.95 10.81
C PHE A 120 -7.27 -7.01 11.08
N TRP A 121 -6.56 -7.42 10.04
CA TRP A 121 -5.51 -8.46 10.11
C TRP A 121 -4.31 -8.03 9.28
N PHE A 122 -3.13 -8.36 9.77
CA PHE A 122 -1.87 -8.17 9.06
C PHE A 122 -1.85 -8.97 7.75
N MET A 123 -1.35 -8.37 6.70
CA MET A 123 -1.09 -9.03 5.42
C MET A 123 0.41 -9.18 5.19
N GLU A 124 1.10 -8.06 5.01
CA GLU A 124 2.54 -8.05 4.74
C GLU A 124 3.20 -6.73 5.18
N MET A 125 4.52 -6.72 5.14
CA MET A 125 5.32 -5.51 5.28
C MET A 125 6.12 -5.25 4.03
N ASN A 126 5.97 -4.07 3.47
CA ASN A 126 6.82 -3.57 2.40
C ASN A 126 8.00 -2.79 3.01
N THR A 127 9.21 -3.35 2.90
CA THR A 127 10.42 -2.80 3.50
C THR A 127 11.11 -1.77 2.59
N ARG A 128 10.35 -0.84 2.07
CA ARG A 128 10.77 0.22 1.15
C ARG A 128 9.79 1.38 1.16
N LEU A 129 10.19 2.52 0.62
CA LEU A 129 9.26 3.57 0.23
C LEU A 129 8.37 3.05 -0.92
N GLN A 130 7.11 3.40 -0.89
CA GLN A 130 6.13 3.00 -1.92
C GLN A 130 5.80 4.16 -2.85
N VAL A 131 5.22 3.84 -4.02
CA VAL A 131 4.80 4.83 -5.02
C VAL A 131 3.82 5.81 -4.41
N GLU A 132 2.88 5.32 -3.62
CA GLU A 132 1.78 6.05 -2.98
C GLU A 132 2.17 6.90 -1.75
N HIS A 133 3.46 7.09 -1.49
CA HIS A 133 3.91 7.97 -0.39
C HIS A 133 3.46 9.44 -0.50
N PRO A 134 3.23 10.01 -1.70
CA PRO A 134 2.83 11.41 -1.84
C PRO A 134 1.54 11.77 -1.12
N VAL A 135 0.56 10.86 -1.04
CA VAL A 135 -0.69 11.15 -0.30
C VAL A 135 -0.45 11.24 1.21
N THR A 136 0.53 10.48 1.74
CA THR A 136 0.97 10.61 3.13
C THR A 136 1.67 11.94 3.36
N GLU A 137 2.59 12.32 2.47
CA GLU A 137 3.28 13.61 2.55
C GLU A 137 2.31 14.78 2.52
N ALA A 138 1.29 14.72 1.67
CA ALA A 138 0.29 15.76 1.54
C ALA A 138 -0.53 15.98 2.83
N ILE A 139 -0.87 14.92 3.56
CA ILE A 139 -1.66 15.02 4.80
C ILE A 139 -0.82 15.25 6.06
N THR A 140 0.50 15.05 5.99
CA THR A 140 1.39 15.20 7.14
C THR A 140 2.35 16.40 7.00
N GLY A 141 2.50 16.95 5.80
CA GLY A 141 3.47 18.01 5.54
C GLY A 141 4.91 17.57 5.69
N THR A 142 5.19 16.25 5.56
CA THR A 142 6.54 15.68 5.66
C THR A 142 7.11 15.39 4.27
N ASP A 143 8.44 15.32 4.16
CA ASP A 143 9.16 14.79 3.00
C ASP A 143 9.80 13.45 3.41
N LEU A 144 9.23 12.35 2.95
CA LEU A 144 9.68 11.01 3.32
C LEU A 144 11.01 10.63 2.66
N VAL A 145 11.33 11.22 1.53
CA VAL A 145 12.63 11.03 0.86
C VAL A 145 13.72 11.74 1.66
N GLU A 146 13.48 12.97 2.11
CA GLU A 146 14.39 13.69 3.01
C GLU A 146 14.60 12.87 4.30
N TRP A 147 13.53 12.34 4.90
CA TRP A 147 13.65 11.50 6.10
C TRP A 147 14.50 10.26 5.86
N GLN A 148 14.41 9.64 4.68
CA GLN A 148 15.28 8.51 4.34
C GLN A 148 16.76 8.90 4.33
N LEU A 149 17.09 10.08 3.78
CA LEU A 149 18.46 10.59 3.73
C LEU A 149 18.99 10.94 5.13
N LEU A 150 18.17 11.60 5.96
CA LEU A 150 18.52 11.92 7.35
C LEU A 150 18.80 10.67 8.19
N VAL A 151 17.89 9.69 8.14
CA VAL A 151 18.06 8.43 8.87
C VAL A 151 19.25 7.62 8.36
N ALA A 152 19.49 7.62 7.04
CA ALA A 152 20.66 6.98 6.45
C ALA A 152 21.98 7.67 6.89
N ALA A 153 21.95 8.98 7.12
CA ALA A 153 23.08 9.74 7.68
C ALA A 153 23.30 9.48 9.19
N GLY A 154 22.37 8.76 9.84
CA GLY A 154 22.46 8.44 11.27
C GLY A 154 21.71 9.40 12.18
N GLU A 155 20.93 10.33 11.61
CA GLU A 155 20.11 11.25 12.37
C GLU A 155 18.89 10.55 12.99
N ALA A 156 18.37 11.14 14.06
CA ALA A 156 17.09 10.73 14.64
C ALA A 156 15.92 11.19 13.76
N LEU A 157 14.76 10.55 13.95
CA LEU A 157 13.53 10.99 13.29
C LEU A 157 13.23 12.47 13.57
N PRO A 158 12.85 13.27 12.56
CA PRO A 158 12.60 14.71 12.73
C PRO A 158 11.40 15.04 13.63
N LEU A 159 10.40 14.13 13.72
CA LEU A 159 9.20 14.33 14.50
C LEU A 159 8.95 13.13 15.43
N SER A 160 8.39 13.41 16.60
CA SER A 160 7.81 12.40 17.48
C SER A 160 6.40 12.04 17.00
N GLN A 161 5.83 10.93 17.52
CA GLN A 161 4.48 10.50 17.12
C GLN A 161 3.41 11.57 17.35
N ASP A 162 3.51 12.30 18.46
CA ASP A 162 2.52 13.31 18.84
C ASP A 162 2.62 14.60 18.02
N ASP A 163 3.76 14.80 17.35
CA ASP A 163 4.01 15.98 16.51
C ASP A 163 3.61 15.76 15.04
N ILE A 164 3.26 14.54 14.64
CA ILE A 164 2.85 14.23 13.25
C ILE A 164 1.42 14.73 13.04
N PRO A 165 1.21 15.74 12.19
CA PRO A 165 -0.12 16.26 11.94
C PRO A 165 -0.95 15.31 11.06
N LEU A 166 -2.27 15.53 11.07
CA LEU A 166 -3.21 14.98 10.10
C LEU A 166 -4.02 16.14 9.53
N MET A 167 -3.76 16.53 8.29
CA MET A 167 -4.34 17.71 7.66
C MET A 167 -4.92 17.39 6.30
N GLY A 168 -6.17 17.78 6.08
CA GLY A 168 -6.79 17.67 4.77
C GLY A 168 -7.02 16.23 4.29
N HIS A 169 -6.97 16.07 2.97
CA HIS A 169 -7.19 14.80 2.27
C HIS A 169 -6.46 14.83 0.94
N ALA A 170 -5.86 13.72 0.55
CA ALA A 170 -5.14 13.59 -0.72
C ALA A 170 -5.54 12.29 -1.42
N VAL A 171 -5.58 12.35 -2.75
CA VAL A 171 -5.87 11.18 -3.60
C VAL A 171 -4.77 11.08 -4.66
N GLU A 172 -4.22 9.89 -4.81
CA GLU A 172 -3.28 9.55 -5.89
C GLU A 172 -3.95 8.63 -6.90
N VAL A 173 -3.59 8.81 -8.15
CA VAL A 173 -4.03 7.94 -9.24
C VAL A 173 -2.82 7.52 -10.04
N ARG A 174 -2.64 6.23 -10.25
CA ARG A 174 -1.58 5.70 -11.11
C ARG A 174 -2.02 5.71 -12.57
N LEU A 175 -1.20 6.29 -13.41
CA LEU A 175 -1.39 6.24 -14.85
C LEU A 175 -0.60 5.07 -15.45
N TYR A 176 -1.30 4.18 -16.15
CA TYR A 176 -0.72 3.01 -16.82
C TYR A 176 -0.85 3.12 -18.33
N ALA A 177 0.22 2.75 -19.05
CA ALA A 177 0.17 2.62 -20.51
C ALA A 177 -0.55 1.34 -20.93
N GLU A 178 -1.87 1.30 -20.78
CA GLU A 178 -2.73 0.17 -21.07
C GLU A 178 -3.92 0.56 -21.94
N ASP A 179 -4.41 -0.38 -22.74
CA ASP A 179 -5.61 -0.20 -23.57
C ASP A 179 -6.82 -0.90 -22.94
N PRO A 180 -7.76 -0.15 -22.32
CA PRO A 180 -8.96 -0.73 -21.72
C PRO A 180 -9.84 -1.49 -22.71
N SER A 181 -9.85 -1.07 -24.00
CA SER A 181 -10.66 -1.73 -25.04
C SER A 181 -10.12 -3.11 -25.41
N LYS A 182 -8.85 -3.35 -25.11
CA LYS A 182 -8.14 -4.63 -25.32
C LYS A 182 -7.85 -5.35 -24.03
N SER A 183 -8.78 -5.31 -23.07
CA SER A 183 -8.65 -5.99 -21.77
C SER A 183 -7.41 -5.53 -20.97
N PHE A 184 -7.04 -4.25 -21.09
CA PHE A 184 -5.89 -3.66 -20.44
C PHE A 184 -4.54 -4.30 -20.84
N PHE A 185 -4.41 -4.69 -22.11
CA PHE A 185 -3.10 -5.06 -22.62
C PHE A 185 -2.17 -3.85 -22.66
N PRO A 186 -0.85 -4.04 -22.42
CA PRO A 186 0.13 -2.97 -22.51
C PRO A 186 0.05 -2.23 -23.84
N SER A 187 0.04 -0.92 -23.77
CA SER A 187 0.06 -0.01 -24.91
C SER A 187 1.44 0.62 -25.01
N THR A 188 2.35 -0.08 -25.67
CA THR A 188 3.74 0.34 -25.85
C THR A 188 3.90 1.29 -27.03
N GLY A 189 4.96 2.08 -27.03
CA GLY A 189 5.33 2.96 -28.11
C GLY A 189 5.78 4.35 -27.66
N LYS A 190 5.95 5.24 -28.63
CA LYS A 190 6.44 6.59 -28.37
C LYS A 190 5.35 7.49 -27.78
N LEU A 191 5.70 8.20 -26.71
CA LEU A 191 4.86 9.24 -26.10
C LEU A 191 4.90 10.49 -27.00
N VAL A 192 3.90 10.62 -27.87
CA VAL A 192 3.81 11.73 -28.80
C VAL A 192 3.46 13.02 -28.09
N ARG A 193 2.71 12.94 -27.00
CA ARG A 193 2.33 14.06 -26.14
C ARG A 193 2.10 13.58 -24.72
N LEU A 194 2.79 14.21 -23.77
CA LEU A 194 2.59 14.02 -22.35
C LEU A 194 2.56 15.39 -21.66
N ARG A 195 1.48 15.69 -20.97
CA ARG A 195 1.35 16.91 -20.17
C ARG A 195 0.69 16.56 -18.84
N ALA A 196 1.39 16.80 -17.75
CA ALA A 196 0.74 16.95 -16.45
C ALA A 196 -0.14 18.20 -16.45
N GLY A 197 -1.18 18.24 -15.65
CA GLY A 197 -1.96 19.46 -15.45
C GLY A 197 -1.12 20.57 -14.82
N ASP A 198 -1.41 21.82 -15.20
CA ASP A 198 -0.75 23.00 -14.62
C ASP A 198 -1.47 23.54 -13.36
N ASP A 199 -2.25 22.69 -12.67
CA ASP A 199 -2.98 23.05 -11.46
C ASP A 199 -2.07 22.92 -10.23
N GLU A 200 -2.01 23.94 -9.39
CA GLU A 200 -1.19 23.98 -8.18
C GLU A 200 -1.52 22.90 -7.15
N ASN A 201 -2.72 22.31 -7.26
CA ASN A 201 -3.16 21.20 -6.40
C ASN A 201 -2.81 19.83 -6.97
N ILE A 202 -2.15 19.76 -8.13
CA ILE A 202 -1.75 18.51 -8.77
C ILE A 202 -0.23 18.36 -8.66
N ARG A 203 0.19 17.30 -7.95
CA ARG A 203 1.57 16.81 -8.01
C ARG A 203 1.63 15.69 -9.06
N ALA A 204 2.59 15.74 -9.98
CA ALA A 204 2.81 14.70 -10.96
C ALA A 204 4.22 14.13 -10.81
N ASP A 205 4.30 12.90 -10.31
CA ASP A 205 5.54 12.14 -10.21
C ASP A 205 5.63 11.21 -11.44
N MET A 206 6.50 11.52 -12.37
CA MET A 206 6.60 10.84 -13.66
C MET A 206 8.00 10.29 -13.88
N GLY A 207 8.09 9.06 -14.39
CA GLY A 207 9.34 8.44 -14.81
C GLY A 207 9.63 8.55 -16.30
N VAL A 208 8.80 9.29 -17.05
CA VAL A 208 8.87 9.44 -18.51
C VAL A 208 8.61 10.89 -18.92
N GLU A 209 9.13 11.26 -20.10
CA GLU A 209 8.94 12.58 -20.70
C GLU A 209 8.30 12.48 -22.09
N GLU A 210 7.79 13.61 -22.60
CA GLU A 210 7.28 13.68 -23.97
C GLU A 210 8.40 13.36 -24.96
N GLY A 211 8.18 12.35 -25.78
CA GLY A 211 9.16 11.85 -26.75
C GLY A 211 9.80 10.51 -26.35
N ASP A 212 9.69 10.11 -25.10
CA ASP A 212 10.17 8.79 -24.64
C ASP A 212 9.39 7.63 -25.24
N GLU A 213 9.98 6.45 -25.17
CA GLU A 213 9.35 5.20 -25.58
C GLU A 213 8.92 4.37 -24.38
N VAL A 214 7.61 4.13 -24.24
CA VAL A 214 7.06 3.24 -23.24
C VAL A 214 7.32 1.80 -23.65
N SER A 215 8.06 1.07 -22.83
CA SER A 215 8.41 -0.33 -23.08
C SER A 215 7.46 -1.26 -22.30
N MET A 216 7.34 -2.51 -22.79
CA MET A 216 6.56 -3.55 -22.10
C MET A 216 7.21 -4.09 -20.83
N PHE A 217 8.41 -3.63 -20.49
CA PHE A 217 9.20 -4.14 -19.35
C PHE A 217 9.07 -3.28 -18.11
N TYR A 218 8.36 -2.16 -18.17
CA TYR A 218 8.16 -1.24 -17.07
C TYR A 218 6.67 -1.00 -16.81
N ASP A 219 6.33 -0.85 -15.58
CA ASP A 219 5.00 -0.66 -14.99
C ASP A 219 5.18 0.18 -13.72
N PRO A 220 4.43 1.23 -13.48
CA PRO A 220 3.67 2.15 -14.32
C PRO A 220 4.53 3.23 -15.01
N MET A 221 3.86 4.21 -15.68
CA MET A 221 4.56 5.34 -16.32
C MET A 221 4.98 6.40 -15.31
#